data_792a5643299dcf669dd8feca2b29a6a5
#
_entry.id   792a5643299dcf669dd8feca2b29a6a5
#
_cell.length_a   1.000
_cell.length_b   1.000
_cell.length_c   1.000
_cell.angle_alpha   90.00
_cell.angle_beta   90.00
_cell.angle_gamma   90.00
#
_symmetry.space_group_name_H-M   'P 1'
#
loop_
_entity.id
_entity.type
_entity.pdbx_description
1 polymer ?
#
loop_
_entity_poly.entity_id
_entity_poly.type
_entity_poly.pdbx_seq_one_letter_code
_entity_poly.pdbx_strand_id
1 'polypeptide(L)'
;NIDIIVKALSMDNVTVFVLPGLLNKKNNSFTPTNAKEAFASYNITKAFIAASGVSLSNGFSHSDPLERETKLAAIQKSETICFVLDDSKFGHTSLISLGPLTLADIICSNKAPDSAIQNYCQEHHIILKYS
;
A
#
# COMPACT_ATOMS: atom_id res chain seq x y z
N ASN A 1 -1.44 10.49 -3.51
CA ASN A 1 -0.71 10.61 -4.79
C ASN A 1 -1.41 11.62 -5.68
N ILE A 2 -0.66 12.58 -6.25
CA ILE A 2 -1.20 13.67 -7.10
C ILE A 2 -1.74 13.11 -8.42
N ASP A 3 -1.10 12.13 -9.02
CA ASP A 3 -1.52 11.58 -10.30
C ASP A 3 -2.91 10.94 -10.22
N ILE A 4 -3.22 10.32 -9.08
CA ILE A 4 -4.56 9.79 -8.80
C ILE A 4 -5.58 10.94 -8.66
N ILE A 5 -5.22 12.02 -7.97
CA ILE A 5 -6.09 13.19 -7.82
C ILE A 5 -6.40 13.80 -9.19
N VAL A 6 -5.36 14.02 -10.01
CA VAL A 6 -5.52 14.56 -11.37
C VAL A 6 -6.41 13.67 -12.22
N LYS A 7 -6.20 12.34 -12.15
CA LYS A 7 -7.04 11.38 -12.88
C LYS A 7 -8.50 11.43 -12.43
N ALA A 8 -8.75 11.59 -11.14
CA ALA A 8 -10.09 11.65 -10.58
C ALA A 8 -10.87 12.92 -10.96
N LEU A 9 -10.21 14.03 -11.33
CA LEU A 9 -10.87 15.25 -11.77
C LEU A 9 -11.79 15.08 -12.98
N SER A 10 -11.56 14.06 -13.80
CA SER A 10 -12.39 13.73 -14.98
C SER A 10 -13.47 12.68 -14.69
N MET A 11 -13.68 12.29 -13.43
CA MET A 11 -14.59 11.22 -13.01
C MET A 11 -15.75 11.79 -12.19
N ASP A 12 -16.93 11.97 -12.82
CA ASP A 12 -18.11 12.58 -12.18
C ASP A 12 -18.69 11.78 -11.00
N ASN A 13 -18.41 10.49 -10.95
CA ASN A 13 -18.94 9.57 -9.92
C ASN A 13 -18.00 9.35 -8.73
N VAL A 14 -16.94 10.14 -8.60
CA VAL A 14 -15.92 10.01 -7.55
C VAL A 14 -15.81 11.29 -6.74
N THR A 15 -15.95 11.19 -5.41
CA THR A 15 -15.60 12.27 -4.50
C THR A 15 -14.22 12.02 -3.92
N VAL A 16 -13.34 13.00 -4.04
CA VAL A 16 -11.93 12.88 -3.58
C VAL A 16 -11.72 13.68 -2.30
N PHE A 17 -11.33 13.00 -1.24
CA PHE A 17 -10.84 13.62 -0.01
C PHE A 17 -9.32 13.56 0.02
N VAL A 18 -8.66 14.71 0.11
CA VAL A 18 -7.21 14.80 0.18
C VAL A 18 -6.81 15.08 1.63
N LEU A 19 -6.02 14.19 2.22
CA LEU A 19 -5.48 14.40 3.55
C LEU A 19 -4.44 15.53 3.52
N PRO A 20 -4.50 16.49 4.47
CA PRO A 20 -3.50 17.55 4.56
C PRO A 20 -2.14 16.99 4.97
N GLY A 21 -1.06 17.56 4.46
CA GLY A 21 0.28 17.12 4.83
C GLY A 21 1.39 17.73 3.98
N LEU A 22 2.57 17.14 4.09
CA LEU A 22 3.75 17.53 3.33
C LEU A 22 3.71 16.92 1.93
N LEU A 23 3.98 17.74 0.91
CA LEU A 23 4.13 17.29 -0.46
C LEU A 23 5.54 16.77 -0.68
N ASN A 24 5.66 15.48 -0.98
CA ASN A 24 6.90 14.88 -1.50
C ASN A 24 6.89 14.95 -3.04
N LYS A 25 7.72 15.83 -3.59
CA LYS A 25 7.81 16.06 -5.05
C LYS A 25 8.43 14.91 -5.83
N LYS A 26 9.20 14.02 -5.16
CA LYS A 26 9.85 12.89 -5.84
C LYS A 26 8.87 11.81 -6.29
N ASN A 27 7.84 11.58 -5.49
CA ASN A 27 6.84 10.52 -5.72
C ASN A 27 5.41 11.06 -5.85
N ASN A 28 5.25 12.39 -5.96
CA ASN A 28 3.95 13.05 -6.09
C ASN A 28 2.95 12.62 -5.01
N SER A 29 3.41 12.51 -3.75
CA SER A 29 2.57 12.08 -2.64
C SER A 29 2.41 13.14 -1.57
N PHE A 30 1.25 13.15 -0.90
CA PHE A 30 1.02 13.88 0.34
C PHE A 30 1.17 12.93 1.52
N THR A 31 1.95 13.33 2.52
CA THR A 31 2.14 12.59 3.75
C THR A 31 1.61 13.43 4.92
N PRO A 32 0.57 12.99 5.64
CA PRO A 32 0.05 13.72 6.79
C PRO A 32 1.10 13.78 7.91
N THR A 33 1.13 14.91 8.61
CA THR A 33 2.02 15.12 9.77
C THR A 33 1.61 14.30 10.98
N ASN A 34 0.31 13.98 11.10
CA ASN A 34 -0.24 13.06 12.09
C ASN A 34 -1.18 12.06 11.41
N ALA A 35 -0.63 10.93 11.01
CA ALA A 35 -1.37 9.93 10.24
C ALA A 35 -2.53 9.31 11.04
N LYS A 36 -2.34 9.03 12.34
CA LYS A 36 -3.39 8.44 13.17
C LYS A 36 -4.61 9.35 13.27
N GLU A 37 -4.39 10.64 13.50
CA GLU A 37 -5.46 11.62 13.60
C GLU A 37 -6.16 11.84 12.27
N ALA A 38 -5.38 11.86 11.16
CA ALA A 38 -5.90 12.03 9.82
C ALA A 38 -6.91 10.94 9.42
N PHE A 39 -6.75 9.71 9.91
CA PHE A 39 -7.67 8.60 9.64
C PHE A 39 -8.67 8.31 10.77
N ALA A 40 -8.57 8.98 11.92
CA ALA A 40 -9.33 8.61 13.12
C ALA A 40 -10.84 8.56 12.92
N SER A 41 -11.40 9.50 12.15
CA SER A 41 -12.84 9.66 11.91
C SER A 41 -13.37 8.84 10.72
N TYR A 42 -12.50 8.14 9.99
CA TYR A 42 -12.92 7.41 8.81
C TYR A 42 -13.06 5.91 9.07
N ASN A 43 -14.10 5.32 8.49
CA ASN A 43 -14.24 3.89 8.32
C ASN A 43 -13.86 3.57 6.88
N ILE A 44 -12.78 2.83 6.68
CA ILE A 44 -12.22 2.58 5.36
C ILE A 44 -12.55 1.15 4.95
N THR A 45 -13.33 1.00 3.88
CA THR A 45 -13.67 -0.33 3.37
C THR A 45 -12.48 -1.00 2.71
N LYS A 46 -11.66 -0.23 1.95
CA LYS A 46 -10.51 -0.80 1.24
C LYS A 46 -9.35 0.19 1.17
N ALA A 47 -8.16 -0.27 1.55
CA ALA A 47 -6.92 0.46 1.36
C ALA A 47 -6.11 -0.14 0.21
N PHE A 48 -5.60 0.73 -0.66
CA PHE A 48 -4.61 0.37 -1.68
C PHE A 48 -3.24 0.87 -1.24
N ILE A 49 -2.33 -0.04 -0.96
CA ILE A 49 -1.03 0.25 -0.35
C ILE A 49 0.08 -0.15 -1.33
N ALA A 50 1.01 0.77 -1.60
CA ALA A 50 2.25 0.46 -2.30
C ALA A 50 3.37 0.15 -1.30
N ALA A 51 4.29 -0.74 -1.67
CA ALA A 51 5.51 -1.02 -0.93
C ALA A 51 6.75 -0.85 -1.83
N SER A 52 7.91 -0.58 -1.23
CA SER A 52 9.17 -0.47 -1.95
C SER A 52 9.87 -1.82 -2.09
N GLY A 53 9.51 -2.81 -1.27
CA GLY A 53 10.05 -4.15 -1.33
C GLY A 53 9.14 -5.17 -0.65
N VAL A 54 9.22 -6.41 -1.11
CA VAL A 54 8.47 -7.57 -0.62
C VAL A 54 9.38 -8.78 -0.60
N SER A 55 9.49 -9.46 0.54
CA SER A 55 10.21 -10.73 0.67
C SER A 55 9.56 -11.63 1.70
N LEU A 56 9.76 -12.94 1.57
CA LEU A 56 9.23 -13.90 2.56
C LEU A 56 9.85 -13.71 3.95
N SER A 57 11.13 -13.33 4.02
CA SER A 57 11.86 -13.17 5.28
C SER A 57 11.50 -11.88 6.02
N ASN A 58 11.23 -10.77 5.29
CA ASN A 58 11.07 -9.45 5.88
C ASN A 58 9.67 -8.84 5.64
N GLY A 59 8.80 -9.54 4.93
CA GLY A 59 7.46 -9.05 4.60
C GLY A 59 7.49 -7.84 3.66
N PHE A 60 6.53 -6.93 3.83
CA PHE A 60 6.49 -5.65 3.14
C PHE A 60 7.43 -4.64 3.78
N SER A 61 8.11 -3.85 2.97
CA SER A 61 9.05 -2.82 3.41
C SER A 61 8.92 -1.54 2.58
N HIS A 62 9.36 -0.42 3.16
CA HIS A 62 9.29 0.89 2.54
C HIS A 62 10.57 1.69 2.75
N SER A 63 10.81 2.70 1.89
CA SER A 63 12.03 3.52 1.95
C SER A 63 11.88 4.79 2.80
N ASP A 64 10.64 5.25 3.06
CA ASP A 64 10.35 6.49 3.77
C ASP A 64 9.61 6.22 5.10
N PRO A 65 10.20 6.59 6.25
CA PRO A 65 9.57 6.42 7.57
C PRO A 65 8.24 7.18 7.74
N LEU A 66 8.10 8.38 7.16
CA LEU A 66 6.87 9.16 7.26
C LEU A 66 5.72 8.51 6.48
N GLU A 67 6.01 7.97 5.29
CA GLU A 67 5.02 7.21 4.54
C GLU A 67 4.63 5.90 5.23
N ARG A 68 5.57 5.29 5.97
CA ARG A 68 5.28 4.09 6.77
C ARG A 68 4.15 4.34 7.76
N GLU A 69 4.24 5.40 8.55
CA GLU A 69 3.22 5.71 9.57
C GLU A 69 1.84 5.95 8.94
N THR A 70 1.82 6.63 7.79
CA THR A 70 0.59 6.85 7.02
C THR A 70 -0.02 5.53 6.53
N LYS A 71 0.80 4.63 6.00
CA LYS A 71 0.36 3.32 5.51
C LYS A 71 -0.17 2.44 6.64
N LEU A 72 0.52 2.38 7.77
CA LEU A 72 0.08 1.62 8.95
C LEU A 72 -1.23 2.16 9.52
N ALA A 73 -1.40 3.48 9.59
CA ALA A 73 -2.65 4.08 10.05
C ALA A 73 -3.83 3.76 9.12
N ALA A 74 -3.60 3.78 7.80
CA ALA A 74 -4.61 3.37 6.81
C ALA A 74 -4.95 1.87 6.92
N ILE A 75 -3.94 1.01 7.05
CA ILE A 75 -4.10 -0.44 7.23
C ILE A 75 -4.96 -0.75 8.46
N GLN A 76 -4.66 -0.13 9.60
CA GLN A 76 -5.40 -0.35 10.86
C GLN A 76 -6.88 0.07 10.81
N LYS A 77 -7.23 0.96 9.89
CA LYS A 77 -8.60 1.49 9.73
C LYS A 77 -9.39 0.82 8.62
N SER A 78 -8.77 -0.08 7.85
CA SER A 78 -9.36 -0.66 6.65
C SER A 78 -9.85 -2.08 6.88
N GLU A 79 -10.99 -2.41 6.27
CA GLU A 79 -11.57 -3.76 6.29
C GLU A 79 -10.83 -4.70 5.32
N THR A 80 -10.42 -4.19 4.17
CA THR A 80 -9.68 -4.96 3.16
C THR A 80 -8.40 -4.23 2.77
N ILE A 81 -7.29 -4.92 2.79
CA ILE A 81 -5.97 -4.37 2.48
C ILE A 81 -5.44 -4.97 1.18
N CYS A 82 -5.29 -4.12 0.17
CA CYS A 82 -4.78 -4.48 -1.14
C CYS A 82 -3.41 -3.86 -1.36
N PHE A 83 -2.36 -4.68 -1.40
CA PHE A 83 -1.04 -4.23 -1.84
C PHE A 83 -0.95 -4.22 -3.36
N VAL A 84 -0.53 -3.07 -3.92
CA VAL A 84 -0.34 -2.90 -5.37
C VAL A 84 1.14 -2.68 -5.64
N LEU A 85 1.75 -3.57 -6.38
CA LEU A 85 3.19 -3.68 -6.56
C LEU A 85 3.52 -3.97 -8.02
N ASP A 86 4.64 -3.50 -8.51
CA ASP A 86 5.23 -4.04 -9.73
C ASP A 86 6.19 -5.20 -9.43
N ASP A 87 6.50 -6.01 -10.43
CA ASP A 87 7.32 -7.22 -10.31
C ASP A 87 8.74 -6.94 -9.78
N SER A 88 9.26 -5.71 -9.95
CA SER A 88 10.57 -5.32 -9.42
C SER A 88 10.64 -5.26 -7.89
N LYS A 89 9.51 -5.27 -7.21
CA LYS A 89 9.46 -5.18 -5.74
C LYS A 89 9.61 -6.53 -5.05
N PHE A 90 9.37 -7.62 -5.76
CA PHE A 90 9.54 -8.97 -5.20
C PHE A 90 11.01 -9.33 -5.04
N GLY A 91 11.34 -10.02 -3.96
CA GLY A 91 12.71 -10.40 -3.61
C GLY A 91 13.57 -9.25 -3.03
N HIS A 92 13.01 -8.05 -2.89
CA HIS A 92 13.71 -6.89 -2.33
C HIS A 92 13.24 -6.56 -0.91
N THR A 93 14.17 -6.04 -0.11
CA THR A 93 13.92 -5.48 1.21
C THR A 93 14.38 -4.03 1.23
N SER A 94 13.50 -3.15 1.66
CA SER A 94 13.78 -1.72 1.77
C SER A 94 14.09 -1.32 3.23
N LEU A 95 14.35 -0.03 3.47
CA LEU A 95 14.90 0.51 4.71
C LEU A 95 14.10 0.14 5.97
N ILE A 96 12.77 0.18 5.90
CA ILE A 96 11.90 0.06 7.08
C ILE A 96 10.78 -0.94 6.84
N SER A 97 10.50 -1.81 7.81
CA SER A 97 9.43 -2.80 7.72
C SER A 97 8.05 -2.15 7.87
N LEU A 98 7.11 -2.61 7.05
CA LEU A 98 5.66 -2.39 7.22
C LEU A 98 5.02 -3.53 8.03
N GLY A 99 5.51 -4.75 7.85
CA GLY A 99 5.01 -5.94 8.51
C GLY A 99 4.99 -7.17 7.60
N PRO A 100 4.50 -8.33 8.10
CA PRO A 100 4.49 -9.58 7.35
C PRO A 100 3.56 -9.53 6.13
N LEU A 101 3.71 -10.49 5.20
CA LEU A 101 2.84 -10.59 4.02
C LEU A 101 1.37 -10.80 4.39
N THR A 102 1.11 -11.37 5.55
CA THR A 102 -0.24 -11.57 6.10
C THR A 102 -0.98 -10.28 6.46
N LEU A 103 -0.35 -9.12 6.34
CA LEU A 103 -1.05 -7.82 6.34
C LEU A 103 -1.97 -7.64 5.14
N ALA A 104 -1.69 -8.34 4.02
CA ALA A 104 -2.47 -8.21 2.80
C ALA A 104 -3.60 -9.25 2.76
N ASP A 105 -4.80 -8.80 2.43
CA ASP A 105 -5.87 -9.68 1.93
C ASP A 105 -5.69 -9.96 0.44
N ILE A 106 -5.19 -8.96 -0.29
CA ILE A 106 -4.97 -9.03 -1.74
C ILE A 106 -3.60 -8.47 -2.08
N ILE A 107 -2.88 -9.14 -2.97
CA ILE A 107 -1.67 -8.61 -3.62
C ILE A 107 -1.93 -8.54 -5.12
N CYS A 108 -1.80 -7.35 -5.70
CA CYS A 108 -1.91 -7.11 -7.14
C CYS A 108 -0.54 -6.79 -7.73
N SER A 109 -0.21 -7.42 -8.86
CA SER A 109 1.05 -7.16 -9.57
C SER A 109 0.85 -7.20 -11.09
N ASN A 110 1.83 -6.65 -11.82
CA ASN A 110 1.90 -6.76 -13.29
C ASN A 110 2.43 -8.11 -13.78
N LYS A 111 2.99 -8.95 -12.89
CA LYS A 111 3.47 -10.31 -13.19
C LYS A 111 3.33 -11.21 -11.98
N ALA A 112 3.27 -12.51 -12.23
CA ALA A 112 3.36 -13.51 -11.17
C ALA A 112 4.69 -13.39 -10.42
N PRO A 113 4.70 -13.38 -9.08
CA PRO A 113 5.92 -13.56 -8.31
C PRO A 113 6.46 -14.99 -8.43
N ASP A 114 7.61 -15.24 -7.81
CA ASP A 114 8.16 -16.60 -7.76
C ASP A 114 7.23 -17.59 -7.04
N SER A 115 7.49 -18.90 -7.25
CA SER A 115 6.67 -19.96 -6.70
C SER A 115 6.63 -19.98 -5.17
N ALA A 116 7.69 -19.54 -4.50
CA ALA A 116 7.73 -19.50 -3.03
C ALA A 116 6.75 -18.47 -2.47
N ILE A 117 6.66 -17.28 -3.07
CA ILE A 117 5.68 -16.27 -2.71
C ILE A 117 4.26 -16.72 -3.07
N GLN A 118 4.07 -17.37 -4.25
CA GLN A 118 2.76 -17.90 -4.64
C GLN A 118 2.26 -18.94 -3.63
N ASN A 119 3.11 -19.90 -3.24
CA ASN A 119 2.78 -20.91 -2.25
C ASN A 119 2.44 -20.30 -0.89
N TYR A 120 3.24 -19.33 -0.44
CA TYR A 120 2.97 -18.61 0.80
C TYR A 120 1.59 -17.91 0.78
N CYS A 121 1.27 -17.22 -0.32
CA CYS A 121 -0.03 -16.57 -0.48
C CYS A 121 -1.18 -17.58 -0.42
N GLN A 122 -1.03 -18.75 -1.05
CA GLN A 122 -2.03 -19.79 -1.01
C GLN A 122 -2.22 -20.38 0.39
N GLU A 123 -1.14 -20.66 1.11
CA GLU A 123 -1.16 -21.21 2.48
C GLU A 123 -1.81 -20.23 3.48
N HIS A 124 -1.60 -18.93 3.27
CA HIS A 124 -2.14 -17.89 4.16
C HIS A 124 -3.42 -17.22 3.64
N HIS A 125 -4.07 -17.80 2.62
CA HIS A 125 -5.33 -17.30 2.03
C HIS A 125 -5.24 -15.85 1.51
N ILE A 126 -4.06 -15.41 1.06
CA ILE A 126 -3.86 -14.12 0.43
C ILE A 126 -4.24 -14.22 -1.05
N ILE A 127 -5.14 -13.39 -1.52
CA ILE A 127 -5.56 -13.38 -2.93
C ILE A 127 -4.47 -12.73 -3.76
N LEU A 128 -3.85 -13.50 -4.66
CA LEU A 128 -2.83 -13.00 -5.58
C LEU A 128 -3.44 -12.75 -6.95
N LYS A 129 -3.34 -11.50 -7.45
CA LYS A 129 -3.82 -11.07 -8.77
C LYS A 129 -2.66 -10.52 -9.59
N TYR A 130 -2.53 -11.00 -10.83
CA TYR A 130 -1.54 -10.50 -11.78
C TYR A 130 -2.07 -10.64 -13.22
N SER A 131 -1.51 -9.84 -14.14
CA SER A 131 -1.86 -9.86 -15.56
C SER A 131 -0.83 -10.60 -16.39
#